data_3b62fa72b590b68529caf6118d7e52d1
#
_entry.id   3b62fa72b590b68529caf6118d7e52d1
#
_cell.length_a   1.000
_cell.length_b   1.000
_cell.length_c   1.000
_cell.angle_alpha   90.00
_cell.angle_beta   90.00
_cell.angle_gamma   90.00
#
_symmetry.space_group_name_H-M   'P 1'
#
loop_
_entity.id
_entity.type
_entity.pdbx_description
1 polymer ?
#
loop_
_entity_poly.entity_id
_entity_poly.type
_entity_poly.pdbx_seq_one_letter_code
_entity_poly.pdbx_strand_id
1 'polypeptide(L)'
;MTLQPARLLMLLVAAVALPAVAQNLAVVNGKPVPSSRADAFIQQMAAQGQPDSPQLREMVKEELINREILIQEADKRGISNTTEVKNQVEMARQSIAIRALVQDYLKKNPISDADLKAEYDKAKAKAANEKEYLARHILVEKEDDAKAIITKLKGGAKFEDLAKQSKDPGSASNGGSLDWAPPGGYVKPFADAMVALQKGQMTDTPVKTQFGYHVIKVEDIRQSKFPAFDDVKPQIAESLQQQKLQSFQTALRKKAKIQ
;
A
#
# COMPACT_ATOMS: atom_id res chain seq x y z
N MET A 1 -88.68 25.93 -23.58
CA MET A 1 -87.27 25.73 -23.94
C MET A 1 -86.63 24.88 -22.88
N THR A 2 -86.50 23.62 -23.15
CA THR A 2 -86.00 22.61 -22.19
C THR A 2 -84.58 22.25 -22.57
N LEU A 3 -83.62 22.55 -21.67
CA LEU A 3 -82.22 22.18 -21.80
C LEU A 3 -82.01 20.73 -21.26
N GLN A 4 -81.54 19.85 -22.15
CA GLN A 4 -81.10 18.50 -21.77
C GLN A 4 -79.70 18.52 -21.18
N PRO A 5 -79.42 17.72 -20.14
CA PRO A 5 -78.06 17.57 -19.62
C PRO A 5 -77.28 16.53 -20.43
N ALA A 6 -76.06 16.93 -20.85
CA ALA A 6 -75.09 16.06 -21.50
C ALA A 6 -74.54 14.98 -20.53
N ARG A 7 -74.73 13.73 -20.94
CA ARG A 7 -74.12 12.58 -20.22
C ARG A 7 -72.62 12.47 -20.55
N LEU A 8 -71.80 12.77 -19.58
CA LEU A 8 -70.36 12.58 -19.63
C LEU A 8 -70.03 11.07 -19.44
N LEU A 9 -69.56 10.43 -20.50
CA LEU A 9 -69.12 9.04 -20.49
C LEU A 9 -67.72 9.01 -19.94
N MET A 10 -67.52 8.57 -18.67
CA MET A 10 -66.18 8.24 -18.12
C MET A 10 -65.68 6.92 -18.71
N LEU A 11 -64.72 7.01 -19.60
CA LEU A 11 -63.92 5.86 -20.05
C LEU A 11 -62.96 5.45 -18.91
N LEU A 12 -63.29 4.32 -18.24
CA LEU A 12 -62.39 3.64 -17.31
C LEU A 12 -61.29 2.99 -18.15
N VAL A 13 -60.10 3.57 -18.20
CA VAL A 13 -58.90 2.91 -18.73
C VAL A 13 -58.45 1.89 -17.65
N ALA A 14 -58.80 0.64 -17.83
CA ALA A 14 -58.24 -0.46 -17.07
C ALA A 14 -56.77 -0.60 -17.44
N ALA A 15 -55.87 -0.07 -16.59
CA ALA A 15 -54.43 -0.37 -16.67
C ALA A 15 -54.25 -1.88 -16.43
N VAL A 16 -54.06 -2.64 -17.51
CA VAL A 16 -53.62 -4.02 -17.44
C VAL A 16 -52.22 -4.02 -16.88
N ALA A 17 -52.09 -4.31 -15.60
CA ALA A 17 -50.79 -4.61 -14.98
C ALA A 17 -50.26 -5.89 -15.65
N LEU A 18 -49.31 -5.73 -16.57
CA LEU A 18 -48.56 -6.85 -17.12
C LEU A 18 -47.87 -7.58 -15.97
N PRO A 19 -47.97 -8.92 -15.92
CA PRO A 19 -47.39 -9.67 -14.81
C PRO A 19 -45.89 -9.49 -14.79
N ALA A 20 -45.36 -9.22 -13.60
CA ALA A 20 -43.92 -9.08 -13.28
C ALA A 20 -43.07 -10.37 -13.50
N VAL A 21 -43.56 -11.27 -14.34
CA VAL A 21 -42.92 -12.58 -14.62
C VAL A 21 -41.67 -12.43 -15.47
N ALA A 22 -41.50 -11.31 -16.20
CA ALA A 22 -40.33 -11.07 -17.05
C ALA A 22 -39.05 -10.62 -16.27
N GLN A 23 -39.17 -10.41 -14.96
CA GLN A 23 -38.05 -9.93 -14.10
C GLN A 23 -37.38 -10.99 -13.25
N ASN A 24 -37.87 -12.25 -13.29
CA ASN A 24 -37.34 -13.35 -12.47
C ASN A 24 -36.53 -14.34 -13.30
N LEU A 25 -35.36 -14.64 -12.87
CA LEU A 25 -34.49 -15.69 -13.42
C LEU A 25 -35.09 -17.08 -13.19
N ALA A 26 -35.63 -17.29 -11.99
CA ALA A 26 -36.30 -18.54 -11.56
C ALA A 26 -37.23 -18.24 -10.37
N VAL A 27 -38.05 -19.27 -10.00
CA VAL A 27 -38.82 -19.28 -8.76
C VAL A 27 -38.47 -20.55 -8.01
N VAL A 28 -37.95 -20.46 -6.78
CA VAL A 28 -37.53 -21.56 -5.95
C VAL A 28 -38.43 -21.65 -4.72
N ASN A 29 -39.25 -22.74 -4.62
CA ASN A 29 -40.22 -22.92 -3.53
C ASN A 29 -41.14 -21.69 -3.33
N GLY A 30 -41.61 -21.08 -4.44
CA GLY A 30 -42.46 -19.90 -4.41
C GLY A 30 -41.75 -18.58 -4.22
N LYS A 31 -40.44 -18.57 -3.96
CA LYS A 31 -39.64 -17.35 -3.80
C LYS A 31 -38.91 -16.99 -5.12
N PRO A 32 -39.13 -15.79 -5.66
CA PRO A 32 -38.49 -15.38 -6.90
C PRO A 32 -36.99 -15.08 -6.72
N VAL A 33 -36.22 -15.53 -7.69
CA VAL A 33 -34.80 -15.17 -7.88
C VAL A 33 -34.76 -14.09 -8.97
N PRO A 34 -34.50 -12.81 -8.65
CA PRO A 34 -34.53 -11.74 -9.65
C PRO A 34 -33.41 -11.88 -10.69
N SER A 35 -33.70 -11.58 -11.96
CA SER A 35 -32.70 -11.57 -13.04
C SER A 35 -31.58 -10.56 -12.80
N SER A 36 -31.85 -9.46 -12.10
CA SER A 36 -30.85 -8.46 -11.71
C SER A 36 -29.69 -9.02 -10.88
N ARG A 37 -29.92 -10.12 -10.13
CA ARG A 37 -28.82 -10.82 -9.43
C ARG A 37 -27.86 -11.50 -10.40
N ALA A 38 -28.40 -12.10 -11.48
CA ALA A 38 -27.57 -12.70 -12.52
C ALA A 38 -26.79 -11.62 -13.29
N ASP A 39 -27.45 -10.53 -13.65
CA ASP A 39 -26.80 -9.43 -14.38
C ASP A 39 -25.65 -8.83 -13.56
N ALA A 40 -25.84 -8.60 -12.26
CA ALA A 40 -24.77 -8.11 -11.37
C ALA A 40 -23.59 -9.10 -11.29
N PHE A 41 -23.87 -10.40 -11.21
CA PHE A 41 -22.85 -11.43 -11.17
C PHE A 41 -22.06 -11.52 -12.48
N ILE A 42 -22.74 -11.46 -13.63
CA ILE A 42 -22.14 -11.45 -14.96
C ILE A 42 -21.28 -10.20 -15.16
N GLN A 43 -21.74 -9.01 -14.74
CA GLN A 43 -20.94 -7.79 -14.79
C GLN A 43 -19.65 -7.91 -13.97
N GLN A 44 -19.72 -8.52 -12.80
CA GLN A 44 -18.54 -8.76 -11.98
C GLN A 44 -17.55 -9.70 -12.69
N MET A 45 -18.04 -10.77 -13.33
CA MET A 45 -17.19 -11.70 -14.08
C MET A 45 -16.61 -11.06 -15.34
N ALA A 46 -17.38 -10.22 -16.02
CA ALA A 46 -16.90 -9.45 -17.17
C ALA A 46 -15.77 -8.49 -16.80
N ALA A 47 -15.86 -7.84 -15.63
CA ALA A 47 -14.77 -7.01 -15.08
C ALA A 47 -13.50 -7.80 -14.75
N GLN A 48 -13.61 -9.13 -14.61
CA GLN A 48 -12.48 -10.06 -14.40
C GLN A 48 -11.98 -10.72 -15.70
N GLY A 49 -12.49 -10.25 -16.87
CA GLY A 49 -12.06 -10.72 -18.19
C GLY A 49 -12.83 -11.91 -18.73
N GLN A 50 -13.93 -12.32 -18.09
CA GLN A 50 -14.81 -13.39 -18.62
C GLN A 50 -15.92 -12.75 -19.46
N PRO A 51 -15.99 -13.02 -20.79
CA PRO A 51 -17.02 -12.43 -21.63
C PRO A 51 -18.39 -13.00 -21.30
N ASP A 52 -19.41 -12.15 -21.41
CA ASP A 52 -20.81 -12.57 -21.33
C ASP A 52 -21.12 -13.57 -22.46
N SER A 53 -21.62 -14.74 -22.09
CA SER A 53 -21.98 -15.79 -23.04
C SER A 53 -23.22 -16.54 -22.56
N PRO A 54 -23.95 -17.20 -23.49
CA PRO A 54 -25.11 -18.04 -23.10
C PRO A 54 -24.73 -19.13 -22.08
N GLN A 55 -23.54 -19.71 -22.18
CA GLN A 55 -23.04 -20.73 -21.27
C GLN A 55 -22.79 -20.13 -19.88
N LEU A 56 -22.18 -18.95 -19.79
CA LEU A 56 -21.97 -18.25 -18.54
C LEU A 56 -23.32 -17.90 -17.87
N ARG A 57 -24.28 -17.39 -18.67
CA ARG A 57 -25.62 -17.07 -18.16
C ARG A 57 -26.35 -18.27 -17.58
N GLU A 58 -26.28 -19.44 -18.22
CA GLU A 58 -26.89 -20.66 -17.72
C GLU A 58 -26.18 -21.16 -16.45
N MET A 59 -24.85 -21.14 -16.40
CA MET A 59 -24.08 -21.48 -15.22
C MET A 59 -24.41 -20.57 -14.03
N VAL A 60 -24.52 -19.26 -14.25
CA VAL A 60 -24.88 -18.29 -13.20
C VAL A 60 -26.31 -18.51 -12.72
N LYS A 61 -27.24 -18.86 -13.62
CA LYS A 61 -28.62 -19.19 -13.27
C LYS A 61 -28.67 -20.41 -12.34
N GLU A 62 -28.02 -21.49 -12.69
CA GLU A 62 -27.97 -22.71 -11.86
C GLU A 62 -27.33 -22.44 -10.50
N GLU A 63 -26.23 -21.68 -10.46
CA GLU A 63 -25.58 -21.27 -9.21
C GLU A 63 -26.52 -20.45 -8.32
N LEU A 64 -27.29 -19.50 -8.88
CA LEU A 64 -28.22 -18.68 -8.12
C LEU A 64 -29.42 -19.50 -7.61
N ILE A 65 -29.90 -20.49 -8.38
CA ILE A 65 -30.93 -21.42 -7.94
C ILE A 65 -30.42 -22.25 -6.76
N ASN A 66 -29.24 -22.88 -6.89
CA ASN A 66 -28.64 -23.68 -5.83
C ASN A 66 -28.39 -22.86 -4.57
N ARG A 67 -27.92 -21.65 -4.71
CA ARG A 67 -27.73 -20.71 -3.60
C ARG A 67 -29.04 -20.36 -2.90
N GLU A 68 -30.14 -20.15 -3.64
CA GLU A 68 -31.47 -19.89 -3.06
C GLU A 68 -31.99 -21.09 -2.31
N ILE A 69 -31.78 -22.32 -2.82
CA ILE A 69 -32.17 -23.58 -2.12
C ILE A 69 -31.44 -23.70 -0.78
N LEU A 70 -30.11 -23.46 -0.79
CA LEU A 70 -29.27 -23.56 0.43
C LEU A 70 -29.64 -22.49 1.47
N ILE A 71 -29.92 -21.25 1.05
CA ILE A 71 -30.30 -20.19 1.99
C ILE A 71 -31.67 -20.45 2.61
N GLN A 72 -32.62 -20.97 1.85
CA GLN A 72 -33.93 -21.36 2.39
C GLN A 72 -33.80 -22.47 3.42
N GLU A 73 -32.92 -23.46 3.21
CA GLU A 73 -32.67 -24.51 4.19
C GLU A 73 -31.95 -23.98 5.43
N ALA A 74 -31.00 -23.03 5.27
CA ALA A 74 -30.36 -22.36 6.39
C ALA A 74 -31.36 -21.54 7.23
N ASP A 75 -32.30 -20.85 6.57
CA ASP A 75 -33.37 -20.10 7.24
C ASP A 75 -34.30 -21.04 8.00
N LYS A 76 -34.71 -22.15 7.38
CA LYS A 76 -35.56 -23.18 7.99
C LYS A 76 -34.92 -23.78 9.23
N ARG A 77 -33.61 -24.01 9.23
CA ARG A 77 -32.84 -24.49 10.37
C ARG A 77 -32.51 -23.44 11.41
N GLY A 78 -32.87 -22.19 11.18
CA GLY A 78 -32.57 -21.06 12.07
C GLY A 78 -31.10 -20.62 12.04
N ILE A 79 -30.27 -21.17 11.14
CA ILE A 79 -28.82 -20.84 11.04
C ILE A 79 -28.59 -19.39 10.71
N SER A 80 -29.38 -18.85 9.79
CA SER A 80 -29.29 -17.41 9.39
C SER A 80 -29.56 -16.45 10.57
N ASN A 81 -30.21 -16.91 11.61
CA ASN A 81 -30.60 -16.12 12.79
C ASN A 81 -29.68 -16.32 13.99
N THR A 82 -28.68 -17.20 13.89
CA THR A 82 -27.71 -17.40 14.98
C THR A 82 -26.93 -16.12 15.28
N THR A 83 -26.49 -15.95 16.52
CA THR A 83 -25.68 -14.79 16.94
C THR A 83 -24.39 -14.69 16.12
N GLU A 84 -23.79 -15.82 15.81
CA GLU A 84 -22.56 -15.88 15.01
C GLU A 84 -22.77 -15.29 13.61
N VAL A 85 -23.79 -15.76 12.88
CA VAL A 85 -24.10 -15.27 11.52
C VAL A 85 -24.47 -13.81 11.56
N LYS A 86 -25.28 -13.35 12.53
CA LYS A 86 -25.62 -11.93 12.69
C LYS A 86 -24.39 -11.06 12.90
N ASN A 87 -23.47 -11.48 13.74
CA ASN A 87 -22.22 -10.76 13.99
C ASN A 87 -21.35 -10.69 12.72
N GLN A 88 -21.23 -11.79 11.98
CA GLN A 88 -20.47 -11.79 10.71
C GLN A 88 -21.10 -10.88 9.66
N VAL A 89 -22.42 -10.89 9.52
CA VAL A 89 -23.15 -10.00 8.61
C VAL A 89 -22.94 -8.53 8.99
N GLU A 90 -23.01 -8.21 10.29
CA GLU A 90 -22.81 -6.83 10.76
C GLU A 90 -21.35 -6.37 10.50
N MET A 91 -20.36 -7.19 10.79
CA MET A 91 -18.95 -6.89 10.47
C MET A 91 -18.74 -6.70 8.96
N ALA A 92 -19.35 -7.55 8.14
CA ALA A 92 -19.28 -7.43 6.69
C ALA A 92 -19.92 -6.13 6.20
N ARG A 93 -21.11 -5.79 6.73
CA ARG A 93 -21.80 -4.52 6.44
C ARG A 93 -20.93 -3.31 6.77
N GLN A 94 -20.33 -3.28 7.98
CA GLN A 94 -19.44 -2.21 8.41
C GLN A 94 -18.22 -2.10 7.49
N SER A 95 -17.59 -3.21 7.15
CA SER A 95 -16.42 -3.23 6.26
C SER A 95 -16.74 -2.69 4.87
N ILE A 96 -17.90 -3.06 4.31
CA ILE A 96 -18.37 -2.57 3.01
C ILE A 96 -18.64 -1.07 3.09
N ALA A 97 -19.35 -0.60 4.12
CA ALA A 97 -19.68 0.82 4.30
C ALA A 97 -18.41 1.68 4.49
N ILE A 98 -17.45 1.22 5.30
CA ILE A 98 -16.17 1.91 5.52
C ILE A 98 -15.39 2.00 4.20
N ARG A 99 -15.30 0.89 3.45
CA ARG A 99 -14.62 0.89 2.14
C ARG A 99 -15.28 1.86 1.16
N ALA A 100 -16.61 1.85 1.09
CA ALA A 100 -17.35 2.76 0.23
C ALA A 100 -17.13 4.23 0.61
N LEU A 101 -17.12 4.54 1.92
CA LEU A 101 -16.81 5.88 2.44
C LEU A 101 -15.40 6.34 2.06
N VAL A 102 -14.41 5.46 2.21
CA VAL A 102 -13.01 5.75 1.84
C VAL A 102 -12.88 6.02 0.35
N GLN A 103 -13.51 5.19 -0.49
CA GLN A 103 -13.50 5.37 -1.93
C GLN A 103 -14.18 6.67 -2.36
N ASP A 104 -15.34 7.00 -1.78
CA ASP A 104 -16.05 8.26 -2.05
C ASP A 104 -15.20 9.48 -1.63
N TYR A 105 -14.56 9.40 -0.45
CA TYR A 105 -13.67 10.45 0.02
C TYR A 105 -12.48 10.68 -0.92
N LEU A 106 -11.80 9.61 -1.34
CA LEU A 106 -10.66 9.71 -2.26
C LEU A 106 -11.07 10.23 -3.63
N LYS A 107 -12.25 9.79 -4.14
CA LYS A 107 -12.80 10.29 -5.40
C LYS A 107 -13.12 11.78 -5.36
N LYS A 108 -13.65 12.28 -4.25
CA LYS A 108 -13.96 13.70 -4.04
C LYS A 108 -12.73 14.55 -3.72
N ASN A 109 -11.66 13.92 -3.28
CA ASN A 109 -10.42 14.58 -2.89
C ASN A 109 -9.21 13.92 -3.59
N PRO A 110 -9.14 13.97 -4.92
CA PRO A 110 -8.04 13.35 -5.65
C PRO A 110 -6.69 13.98 -5.26
N ILE A 111 -5.63 13.22 -5.46
CA ILE A 111 -4.26 13.75 -5.39
C ILE A 111 -3.95 14.31 -6.77
N SER A 112 -3.63 15.59 -6.84
CA SER A 112 -3.27 16.24 -8.08
C SER A 112 -1.80 16.01 -8.44
N ASP A 113 -1.45 16.17 -9.71
CA ASP A 113 -0.04 16.17 -10.14
C ASP A 113 0.77 17.31 -9.47
N ALA A 114 0.11 18.41 -9.12
CA ALA A 114 0.74 19.50 -8.37
C ALA A 114 1.09 19.05 -6.93
N ASP A 115 0.24 18.31 -6.26
CA ASP A 115 0.52 17.75 -4.92
C ASP A 115 1.71 16.78 -4.97
N LEU A 116 1.74 15.89 -5.98
CA LEU A 116 2.82 14.94 -6.19
C LEU A 116 4.15 15.67 -6.43
N LYS A 117 4.13 16.70 -7.28
CA LYS A 117 5.32 17.49 -7.59
C LYS A 117 5.82 18.28 -6.39
N ALA A 118 4.91 18.87 -5.60
CA ALA A 118 5.25 19.61 -4.39
C ALA A 118 5.92 18.71 -3.34
N GLU A 119 5.41 17.51 -3.12
CA GLU A 119 6.02 16.56 -2.17
C GLU A 119 7.37 16.04 -2.68
N TYR A 120 7.50 15.77 -3.99
CA TYR A 120 8.78 15.46 -4.61
C TYR A 120 9.81 16.55 -4.42
N ASP A 121 9.46 17.82 -4.73
CA ASP A 121 10.37 18.95 -4.62
C ASP A 121 10.79 19.20 -3.16
N LYS A 122 9.89 19.02 -2.22
CA LYS A 122 10.18 19.08 -0.78
C LYS A 122 11.16 17.99 -0.35
N ALA A 123 10.95 16.74 -0.78
CA ALA A 123 11.86 15.64 -0.49
C ALA A 123 13.24 15.85 -1.14
N LYS A 124 13.26 16.29 -2.40
CA LYS A 124 14.48 16.63 -3.12
C LYS A 124 15.26 17.78 -2.48
N ALA A 125 14.57 18.84 -2.03
CA ALA A 125 15.19 19.94 -1.32
C ALA A 125 15.81 19.50 0.02
N LYS A 126 15.15 18.60 0.74
CA LYS A 126 15.68 18.01 1.98
C LYS A 126 16.92 17.17 1.71
N ALA A 127 16.91 16.36 0.65
CA ALA A 127 18.04 15.53 0.24
C ALA A 127 19.16 16.32 -0.47
N ALA A 128 18.91 17.59 -0.88
CA ALA A 128 19.88 18.39 -1.63
C ALA A 128 21.21 18.60 -0.92
N ASN A 129 21.24 18.51 0.40
CA ASN A 129 22.46 18.64 1.22
C ASN A 129 23.02 17.29 1.67
N GLU A 130 22.38 16.19 1.31
CA GLU A 130 22.83 14.86 1.69
C GLU A 130 24.01 14.44 0.80
N LYS A 131 25.07 13.96 1.46
CA LYS A 131 26.25 13.44 0.78
C LYS A 131 26.27 11.93 0.91
N GLU A 132 26.76 11.29 -0.15
CA GLU A 132 27.14 9.88 -0.14
C GLU A 132 28.66 9.77 -0.06
N TYR A 133 29.10 8.77 0.67
CA TYR A 133 30.51 8.50 0.90
C TYR A 133 30.84 7.14 0.30
N LEU A 134 31.88 7.09 -0.51
CA LEU A 134 32.52 5.84 -0.88
C LEU A 134 33.58 5.57 0.17
N ALA A 135 33.28 4.68 1.11
CA ALA A 135 34.18 4.38 2.21
C ALA A 135 34.72 2.95 2.13
N ARG A 136 35.87 2.76 2.77
CA ARG A 136 36.42 1.44 3.10
C ARG A 136 36.56 1.34 4.60
N HIS A 137 36.45 0.14 5.12
CA HIS A 137 36.73 -0.10 6.53
C HIS A 137 37.43 -1.44 6.78
N ILE A 138 38.09 -1.54 7.94
CA ILE A 138 38.62 -2.78 8.49
C ILE A 138 38.07 -2.89 9.90
N LEU A 139 37.34 -3.97 10.18
CA LEU A 139 36.77 -4.28 11.48
C LEU A 139 37.63 -5.32 12.18
N VAL A 140 37.99 -5.05 13.44
CA VAL A 140 38.70 -5.99 14.31
C VAL A 140 38.09 -5.99 15.72
N GLU A 141 38.37 -7.05 16.49
CA GLU A 141 37.79 -7.22 17.83
C GLU A 141 38.51 -6.36 18.89
N LYS A 142 39.83 -6.16 18.72
CA LYS A 142 40.65 -5.47 19.71
C LYS A 142 41.13 -4.11 19.22
N GLU A 143 41.15 -3.15 20.11
CA GLU A 143 41.64 -1.81 19.84
C GLU A 143 43.09 -1.78 19.37
N ASP A 144 43.95 -2.60 20.01
CA ASP A 144 45.36 -2.64 19.67
C ASP A 144 45.61 -3.17 18.25
N ASP A 145 44.79 -4.12 17.79
CA ASP A 145 44.88 -4.60 16.41
C ASP A 145 44.53 -3.46 15.43
N ALA A 146 43.50 -2.67 15.74
CA ALA A 146 43.12 -1.51 14.91
C ALA A 146 44.21 -0.43 14.92
N LYS A 147 44.87 -0.15 16.05
CA LYS A 147 46.03 0.76 16.13
C LYS A 147 47.20 0.26 15.30
N ALA A 148 47.48 -1.04 15.34
CA ALA A 148 48.54 -1.66 14.53
C ALA A 148 48.24 -1.52 13.03
N ILE A 149 46.96 -1.69 12.61
CA ILE A 149 46.52 -1.49 11.23
C ILE A 149 46.74 -0.04 10.82
N ILE A 150 46.30 0.93 11.62
CA ILE A 150 46.52 2.35 11.35
C ILE A 150 48.00 2.67 11.16
N THR A 151 48.85 2.13 12.02
CA THR A 151 50.32 2.32 11.92
C THR A 151 50.86 1.78 10.60
N LYS A 152 50.45 0.56 10.19
CA LYS A 152 50.86 -0.03 8.91
C LYS A 152 50.38 0.80 7.72
N LEU A 153 49.14 1.28 7.75
CA LEU A 153 48.59 2.14 6.70
C LEU A 153 49.37 3.47 6.58
N LYS A 154 49.68 4.09 7.71
CA LYS A 154 50.56 5.28 7.75
C LYS A 154 51.97 5.01 7.23
N GLY A 155 52.44 3.80 7.34
CA GLY A 155 53.69 3.31 6.79
C GLY A 155 53.65 2.93 5.32
N GLY A 156 52.52 3.16 4.63
CA GLY A 156 52.38 2.91 3.19
C GLY A 156 51.83 1.54 2.80
N ALA A 157 51.40 0.71 3.75
CA ALA A 157 50.73 -0.56 3.44
C ALA A 157 49.39 -0.28 2.68
N LYS A 158 49.03 -1.19 1.76
CA LYS A 158 47.79 -1.07 1.00
C LYS A 158 46.57 -1.44 1.88
N PHE A 159 45.55 -0.63 1.82
CA PHE A 159 44.31 -0.83 2.60
C PHE A 159 43.67 -2.19 2.27
N GLU A 160 43.63 -2.53 0.97
CA GLU A 160 43.05 -3.76 0.45
C GLU A 160 43.75 -5.03 1.01
N ASP A 161 45.06 -4.97 1.22
CA ASP A 161 45.79 -6.12 1.77
C ASP A 161 45.49 -6.31 3.26
N LEU A 162 45.37 -5.22 3.99
CA LEU A 162 45.01 -5.27 5.42
C LEU A 162 43.52 -5.58 5.63
N ALA A 163 42.65 -5.21 4.68
CA ALA A 163 41.23 -5.53 4.74
C ALA A 163 40.91 -7.03 4.71
N LYS A 164 41.83 -7.87 4.18
CA LYS A 164 41.71 -9.33 4.18
C LYS A 164 41.60 -9.94 5.59
N GLN A 165 42.08 -9.23 6.62
CA GLN A 165 41.97 -9.66 8.02
C GLN A 165 40.73 -9.08 8.74
N SER A 166 39.89 -8.30 8.01
CA SER A 166 38.68 -7.72 8.57
C SER A 166 37.70 -8.80 9.01
N LYS A 167 37.06 -8.57 10.16
CA LYS A 167 35.95 -9.40 10.67
C LYS A 167 34.62 -9.08 10.03
N ASP A 168 34.58 -8.16 9.08
CA ASP A 168 33.40 -7.89 8.26
C ASP A 168 33.44 -8.73 6.97
N PRO A 169 32.68 -9.84 6.89
CA PRO A 169 32.69 -10.72 5.73
C PRO A 169 32.13 -10.06 4.48
N GLY A 170 31.29 -9.02 4.63
CA GLY A 170 30.67 -8.31 3.54
C GLY A 170 31.64 -7.49 2.70
N SER A 171 32.69 -6.95 3.32
CA SER A 171 33.63 -6.06 2.65
C SER A 171 35.08 -6.59 2.61
N ALA A 172 35.45 -7.53 3.48
CA ALA A 172 36.83 -8.03 3.58
C ALA A 172 37.43 -8.50 2.26
N SER A 173 36.66 -9.27 1.49
CA SER A 173 37.07 -9.80 0.18
C SER A 173 37.12 -8.74 -0.91
N ASN A 174 36.41 -7.62 -0.72
CA ASN A 174 36.37 -6.47 -1.65
C ASN A 174 37.28 -5.31 -1.16
N GLY A 175 38.40 -5.63 -0.50
CA GLY A 175 39.34 -4.63 -0.01
C GLY A 175 38.76 -3.65 1.00
N GLY A 176 37.72 -4.07 1.74
CA GLY A 176 37.02 -3.27 2.73
C GLY A 176 36.00 -2.27 2.19
N SER A 177 35.67 -2.30 0.87
CA SER A 177 34.76 -1.35 0.24
C SER A 177 33.31 -1.54 0.71
N LEU A 178 32.65 -0.40 0.99
CA LEU A 178 31.26 -0.34 1.47
C LEU A 178 30.30 0.25 0.45
N ASP A 179 30.73 0.43 -0.79
CA ASP A 179 30.00 1.11 -1.84
C ASP A 179 29.56 2.55 -1.45
N TRP A 180 28.82 3.20 -2.35
CA TRP A 180 28.27 4.52 -2.11
C TRP A 180 27.08 4.45 -1.17
N ALA A 181 27.17 5.10 0.00
CA ALA A 181 26.06 5.16 0.93
C ALA A 181 26.02 6.50 1.70
N PRO A 182 24.82 6.95 2.10
CA PRO A 182 24.68 8.09 3.00
C PRO A 182 25.07 7.70 4.43
N PRO A 183 25.45 8.67 5.30
CA PRO A 183 25.82 8.41 6.70
C PRO A 183 24.74 7.66 7.50
N GLY A 184 23.46 7.91 7.19
CA GLY A 184 22.32 7.28 7.86
C GLY A 184 22.24 5.75 7.68
N GLY A 185 23.00 5.16 6.77
CA GLY A 185 23.10 3.69 6.60
C GLY A 185 24.02 3.01 7.60
N TYR A 186 24.75 3.77 8.44
CA TYR A 186 25.74 3.26 9.37
C TYR A 186 25.34 3.52 10.83
N VAL A 187 25.90 2.73 11.76
CA VAL A 187 25.76 3.04 13.19
C VAL A 187 26.41 4.37 13.53
N LYS A 188 25.83 5.11 14.46
CA LYS A 188 26.19 6.51 14.71
C LYS A 188 27.69 6.77 14.92
N PRO A 189 28.46 5.99 15.73
CA PRO A 189 29.90 6.25 15.90
C PRO A 189 30.69 6.13 14.59
N PHE A 190 30.31 5.17 13.72
CA PHE A 190 30.93 5.00 12.41
C PHE A 190 30.59 6.17 11.48
N ALA A 191 29.31 6.53 11.41
CA ALA A 191 28.85 7.65 10.58
C ALA A 191 29.51 8.98 10.98
N ASP A 192 29.56 9.29 12.28
CA ASP A 192 30.20 10.51 12.79
C ASP A 192 31.68 10.59 12.41
N ALA A 193 32.41 9.46 12.57
CA ALA A 193 33.82 9.41 12.19
C ALA A 193 34.03 9.55 10.68
N MET A 194 33.18 8.88 9.87
CA MET A 194 33.24 8.95 8.41
C MET A 194 32.98 10.36 7.88
N VAL A 195 31.97 11.05 8.41
CA VAL A 195 31.59 12.41 7.98
C VAL A 195 32.66 13.45 8.35
N ALA A 196 33.45 13.21 9.41
CA ALA A 196 34.55 14.07 9.80
C ALA A 196 35.77 13.97 8.85
N LEU A 197 35.84 12.91 8.02
CA LEU A 197 36.95 12.71 7.09
C LEU A 197 36.71 13.42 5.77
N GLN A 198 37.79 13.91 5.17
CA GLN A 198 37.80 14.38 3.79
C GLN A 198 38.14 13.25 2.82
N LYS A 199 37.88 13.46 1.54
CA LYS A 199 38.27 12.53 0.47
C LYS A 199 39.75 12.15 0.60
N GLY A 200 40.03 10.85 0.58
CA GLY A 200 41.37 10.25 0.71
C GLY A 200 41.84 10.10 2.15
N GLN A 201 41.17 10.66 3.13
CA GLN A 201 41.55 10.56 4.55
C GLN A 201 41.07 9.27 5.19
N MET A 202 41.78 8.84 6.24
CA MET A 202 41.41 7.76 7.10
C MET A 202 41.38 8.20 8.57
N THR A 203 40.74 7.41 9.43
CA THR A 203 40.72 7.67 10.87
C THR A 203 42.14 7.51 11.48
N ASP A 204 42.51 8.47 12.29
CA ASP A 204 43.78 8.45 13.01
C ASP A 204 43.76 7.58 14.27
N THR A 205 42.57 7.27 14.76
CA THR A 205 42.32 6.43 15.94
C THR A 205 41.23 5.41 15.62
N PRO A 206 41.21 4.25 16.29
CA PRO A 206 40.16 3.24 16.15
C PRO A 206 38.77 3.81 16.50
N VAL A 207 37.77 3.50 15.70
CA VAL A 207 36.37 3.89 15.94
C VAL A 207 35.64 2.72 16.57
N LYS A 208 35.23 2.86 17.84
CA LYS A 208 34.52 1.81 18.58
C LYS A 208 33.02 1.80 18.21
N THR A 209 32.51 0.63 17.90
CA THR A 209 31.08 0.36 17.73
C THR A 209 30.66 -0.88 18.50
N GLN A 210 29.38 -1.26 18.43
CA GLN A 210 28.93 -2.54 19.01
C GLN A 210 29.53 -3.78 18.33
N PHE A 211 30.09 -3.65 17.12
CA PHE A 211 30.69 -4.74 16.35
C PHE A 211 32.19 -4.93 16.60
N GLY A 212 32.84 -3.95 17.22
CA GLY A 212 34.26 -3.93 17.42
C GLY A 212 34.89 -2.58 17.11
N TYR A 213 36.14 -2.60 16.66
CA TYR A 213 36.94 -1.42 16.34
C TYR A 213 37.15 -1.32 14.82
N HIS A 214 36.82 -0.17 14.28
CA HIS A 214 36.94 0.09 12.85
C HIS A 214 38.09 1.04 12.55
N VAL A 215 38.77 0.78 11.45
CA VAL A 215 39.61 1.74 10.75
C VAL A 215 38.86 2.12 9.48
N ILE A 216 38.54 3.41 9.30
CA ILE A 216 37.68 3.90 8.24
C ILE A 216 38.52 4.78 7.32
N LYS A 217 38.35 4.63 5.99
CA LYS A 217 38.94 5.50 4.98
C LYS A 217 37.84 5.97 4.02
N VAL A 218 37.78 7.26 3.75
CA VAL A 218 36.86 7.84 2.74
C VAL A 218 37.61 7.94 1.42
N GLU A 219 37.17 7.15 0.43
CA GLU A 219 37.77 7.18 -0.91
C GLU A 219 37.27 8.37 -1.72
N ASP A 220 35.96 8.61 -1.65
CA ASP A 220 35.33 9.71 -2.36
C ASP A 220 34.05 10.19 -1.66
N ILE A 221 33.63 11.43 -2.01
CA ILE A 221 32.43 12.07 -1.47
C ILE A 221 31.70 12.68 -2.66
N ARG A 222 30.40 12.40 -2.76
CA ARG A 222 29.55 13.01 -3.78
C ARG A 222 28.24 13.54 -3.19
N GLN A 223 27.58 14.41 -3.93
CA GLN A 223 26.19 14.77 -3.65
C GLN A 223 25.31 13.56 -3.90
N SER A 224 24.38 13.25 -2.99
CA SER A 224 23.39 12.19 -3.19
C SER A 224 22.58 12.46 -4.45
N LYS A 225 22.42 11.43 -5.29
CA LYS A 225 21.57 11.52 -6.47
C LYS A 225 20.12 11.24 -6.06
N PHE A 226 19.31 12.31 -6.05
CA PHE A 226 17.88 12.14 -5.83
C PHE A 226 17.24 11.46 -7.06
N PRO A 227 16.39 10.43 -6.91
CA PRO A 227 15.78 9.74 -8.03
C PRO A 227 14.91 10.68 -8.87
N ALA A 228 14.68 10.33 -10.15
CA ALA A 228 13.79 11.09 -11.01
C ALA A 228 12.35 11.04 -10.50
N PHE A 229 11.59 12.09 -10.80
CA PHE A 229 10.18 12.19 -10.37
C PHE A 229 9.34 10.97 -10.77
N ASP A 230 9.50 10.54 -12.02
CA ASP A 230 8.71 9.42 -12.57
C ASP A 230 9.04 8.09 -11.87
N ASP A 231 10.28 7.90 -11.41
CA ASP A 231 10.71 6.69 -10.71
C ASP A 231 10.06 6.55 -9.33
N VAL A 232 9.74 7.67 -8.67
CA VAL A 232 9.20 7.71 -7.30
C VAL A 232 7.76 8.20 -7.22
N LYS A 233 7.17 8.61 -8.35
CA LYS A 233 5.79 9.11 -8.42
C LYS A 233 4.77 8.15 -7.80
N PRO A 234 4.82 6.81 -8.05
CA PRO A 234 3.89 5.88 -7.43
C PRO A 234 3.99 5.86 -5.89
N GLN A 235 5.21 5.85 -5.35
CA GLN A 235 5.46 5.84 -3.91
C GLN A 235 4.99 7.14 -3.23
N ILE A 236 5.21 8.28 -3.90
CA ILE A 236 4.72 9.58 -3.41
C ILE A 236 3.19 9.60 -3.41
N ALA A 237 2.55 9.07 -4.45
CA ALA A 237 1.09 8.98 -4.53
C ALA A 237 0.50 8.14 -3.40
N GLU A 238 1.09 6.98 -3.13
CA GLU A 238 0.67 6.10 -2.04
C GLU A 238 0.84 6.79 -0.67
N SER A 239 1.98 7.41 -0.43
CA SER A 239 2.26 8.15 0.81
C SER A 239 1.25 9.28 1.04
N LEU A 240 0.98 10.10 0.02
CA LEU A 240 0.00 11.18 0.10
C LEU A 240 -1.41 10.66 0.31
N GLN A 241 -1.77 9.53 -0.30
CA GLN A 241 -3.07 8.88 -0.09
C GLN A 241 -3.22 8.43 1.36
N GLN A 242 -2.20 7.80 1.94
CA GLN A 242 -2.20 7.39 3.34
C GLN A 242 -2.32 8.59 4.29
N GLN A 243 -1.55 9.66 4.05
CA GLN A 243 -1.63 10.90 4.84
C GLN A 243 -3.02 11.54 4.77
N LYS A 244 -3.64 11.57 3.58
CA LYS A 244 -4.97 12.12 3.35
C LYS A 244 -6.03 11.32 4.12
N LEU A 245 -5.96 9.99 4.11
CA LEU A 245 -6.85 9.12 4.86
C LEU A 245 -6.67 9.26 6.37
N GLN A 246 -5.43 9.34 6.84
CA GLN A 246 -5.14 9.58 8.27
C GLN A 246 -5.68 10.92 8.75
N SER A 247 -5.53 11.96 7.93
CA SER A 247 -6.08 13.29 8.21
C SER A 247 -7.60 13.27 8.26
N PHE A 248 -8.24 12.56 7.34
CA PHE A 248 -9.69 12.36 7.31
C PHE A 248 -10.19 11.63 8.58
N GLN A 249 -9.55 10.51 8.95
CA GLN A 249 -9.89 9.78 10.17
C GLN A 249 -9.71 10.65 11.43
N THR A 250 -8.62 11.42 11.48
CA THR A 250 -8.35 12.34 12.59
C THR A 250 -9.42 13.43 12.70
N ALA A 251 -9.85 13.97 11.56
CA ALA A 251 -10.92 14.97 11.51
C ALA A 251 -12.27 14.40 11.96
N LEU A 252 -12.59 13.17 11.57
CA LEU A 252 -13.81 12.49 12.04
C LEU A 252 -13.75 12.23 13.56
N ARG A 253 -12.59 11.73 14.05
CA ARG A 253 -12.41 11.48 15.49
C ARG A 253 -12.57 12.72 16.34
N LYS A 254 -12.07 13.88 15.89
CA LYS A 254 -12.23 15.17 16.58
C LYS A 254 -13.68 15.62 16.70
N LYS A 255 -14.54 15.23 15.75
CA LYS A 255 -15.98 15.57 15.75
C LYS A 255 -16.82 14.56 16.52
N ALA A 256 -16.28 13.38 16.81
CA ALA A 256 -17.00 12.33 17.52
C ALA A 256 -17.08 12.61 19.02
N LYS A 257 -18.25 12.38 19.61
CA LYS A 257 -18.41 12.33 21.06
C LYS A 257 -18.03 10.92 21.53
N ILE A 258 -16.90 10.79 22.18
CA ILE A 258 -16.39 9.52 22.71
C ILE A 258 -16.53 9.61 24.23
N GLN A 259 -17.29 8.70 24.80
CA GLN A 259 -17.51 8.55 26.24
C GLN A 259 -16.74 7.36 26.78
#